data_6e2eda00405841da2058b5f20d942a0d
#
_entry.id   6e2eda00405841da2058b5f20d942a0d
#
_cell.length_a   1.000
_cell.length_b   1.000
_cell.length_c   1.000
_cell.angle_alpha   90.00
_cell.angle_beta   90.00
_cell.angle_gamma   90.00
#
_symmetry.space_group_name_H-M   'P 1'
#
loop_
_entity.id
_entity.type
_entity.pdbx_description
1 polymer ?
#
loop_
_entity_poly.entity_id
_entity_poly.type
_entity_poly.pdbx_seq_one_letter_code
_entity_poly.pdbx_strand_id
1 'polypeptide(L)'
;MATTQFPHHYDVALAWEGGHDGTALTAGPRPRIEGGAPPEFDGKDAWWSPEHLLLSSLSLCLMTTFQAVAGKAGLPIRHYDSRAEARLDRTPTGLGFTGLVLHVTVKVGSADEIERARHLLIKAKSHCIVANALMPPVHLDASVAAE
;
A
#
# COMPACT_ATOMS: atom_id res chain seq x y z
N MET A 1 -20.39 -2.34 16.52
CA MET A 1 -19.64 -1.58 15.50
C MET A 1 -19.44 -0.17 16.02
N ALA A 2 -18.20 0.28 16.07
CA ALA A 2 -17.95 1.68 16.35
C ALA A 2 -18.54 2.53 15.22
N THR A 3 -19.36 3.51 15.56
CA THR A 3 -19.85 4.51 14.61
C THR A 3 -18.66 5.36 14.19
N THR A 4 -18.31 5.29 12.92
CA THR A 4 -17.19 6.04 12.36
C THR A 4 -17.62 7.49 12.18
N GLN A 5 -17.21 8.36 13.11
CA GLN A 5 -17.43 9.81 12.97
C GLN A 5 -16.26 10.45 12.24
N PHE A 6 -16.53 11.28 11.26
CA PHE A 6 -15.53 12.05 10.52
C PHE A 6 -15.45 13.49 11.05
N PRO A 7 -14.30 14.16 10.94
CA PRO A 7 -13.05 13.69 10.31
C PRO A 7 -12.20 12.81 11.23
N HIS A 8 -11.31 12.01 10.64
CA HIS A 8 -10.25 11.29 11.34
C HIS A 8 -8.92 11.98 11.15
N HIS A 9 -8.10 12.03 12.20
CA HIS A 9 -6.77 12.63 12.20
C HIS A 9 -5.72 11.55 12.42
N TYR A 10 -4.64 11.63 11.65
CA TYR A 10 -3.48 10.74 11.75
C TYR A 10 -2.22 11.58 11.81
N ASP A 11 -1.29 11.20 12.66
CA ASP A 11 -0.01 11.88 12.79
C ASP A 11 1.15 10.88 12.89
N VAL A 12 2.30 11.31 12.41
CA VAL A 12 3.58 10.61 12.53
C VAL A 12 4.62 11.64 12.96
N ALA A 13 5.41 11.30 13.97
CA ALA A 13 6.56 12.09 14.38
C ALA A 13 7.84 11.55 13.76
N LEU A 14 8.74 12.45 13.38
CA LEU A 14 10.05 12.14 12.83
C LEU A 14 11.12 12.84 13.66
N ALA A 15 12.15 12.12 14.06
CA ALA A 15 13.32 12.66 14.74
C ALA A 15 14.60 12.26 14.02
N TRP A 16 15.43 13.22 13.69
CA TRP A 16 16.78 13.07 13.16
C TRP A 16 17.76 13.80 14.05
N GLU A 17 18.74 13.08 14.58
CA GLU A 17 19.72 13.64 15.52
C GLU A 17 21.04 14.03 14.87
N GLY A 18 21.08 14.12 13.54
CA GLY A 18 22.26 14.46 12.77
C GLY A 18 23.10 13.25 12.35
N GLY A 19 24.10 13.50 11.51
CA GLY A 19 25.00 12.46 11.02
C GLY A 19 24.39 11.59 9.93
N HIS A 20 24.97 10.41 9.77
CA HIS A 20 24.57 9.42 8.76
C HIS A 20 23.77 8.24 9.36
N ASP A 21 23.33 8.37 10.61
CA ASP A 21 22.46 7.39 11.24
C ASP A 21 21.00 7.62 10.83
N GLY A 22 20.23 6.55 10.81
CA GLY A 22 18.85 6.58 10.36
C GLY A 22 17.96 7.51 11.19
N THR A 23 16.82 7.82 10.62
CA THR A 23 15.81 8.69 11.23
C THR A 23 14.75 7.83 11.90
N ALA A 24 14.32 8.20 13.08
CA ALA A 24 13.24 7.52 13.77
C ALA A 24 11.87 8.07 13.36
N LEU A 25 10.98 7.15 12.94
CA LEU A 25 9.57 7.42 12.72
C LEU A 25 8.76 6.74 13.83
N THR A 26 7.89 7.51 14.47
CA THR A 26 7.01 7.04 15.55
C THR A 26 5.57 7.49 15.34
N ALA A 27 4.62 6.67 15.77
CA ALA A 27 3.19 6.99 15.70
C ALA A 27 2.45 6.31 16.85
N GLY A 28 2.26 7.02 17.98
CA GLY A 28 1.60 6.49 19.16
C GLY A 28 2.23 5.20 19.67
N PRO A 29 1.44 4.15 19.98
CA PRO A 29 1.96 2.88 20.53
C PRO A 29 2.57 1.92 19.49
N ARG A 30 2.70 2.32 18.24
CA ARG A 30 3.19 1.49 17.14
C ARG A 30 4.71 1.28 17.26
N PRO A 31 5.23 0.14 16.75
CA PRO A 31 6.66 -0.07 16.69
C PRO A 31 7.35 1.07 15.92
N ARG A 32 8.49 1.51 16.43
CA ARG A 32 9.35 2.48 15.78
C ARG A 32 9.85 1.93 14.45
N ILE A 33 9.89 2.76 13.43
CA ILE A 33 10.49 2.46 12.12
C ILE A 33 11.76 3.30 11.95
N GLU A 34 12.84 2.66 11.50
CA GLU A 34 14.03 3.37 11.07
C GLU A 34 13.99 3.58 9.57
N GLY A 35 14.11 4.85 9.16
CA GLY A 35 14.04 5.26 7.79
C GLY A 35 15.20 6.15 7.37
N GLY A 36 15.38 6.27 6.08
CA GLY A 36 16.38 7.14 5.48
C GLY A 36 16.31 7.07 3.96
N ALA A 37 17.24 7.73 3.30
CA ALA A 37 17.32 7.67 1.85
C ALA A 37 17.62 6.24 1.38
N PRO A 38 17.15 5.82 0.19
CA PRO A 38 17.54 4.55 -0.39
C PRO A 38 18.99 4.62 -0.92
N PRO A 39 19.62 3.47 -1.21
CA PRO A 39 21.00 3.42 -1.67
C PRO A 39 21.30 4.29 -2.91
N GLU A 40 20.34 4.45 -3.81
CA GLU A 40 20.45 5.29 -5.00
C GLU A 40 20.65 6.78 -4.68
N PHE A 41 20.33 7.17 -3.44
CA PHE A 41 20.52 8.52 -2.89
C PHE A 41 21.43 8.49 -1.63
N ASP A 42 22.48 7.67 -1.68
CA ASP A 42 23.52 7.54 -0.64
C ASP A 42 23.02 7.04 0.73
N GLY A 43 21.88 6.36 0.74
CA GLY A 43 21.31 5.75 1.94
C GLY A 43 21.79 4.31 2.19
N LYS A 44 21.18 3.65 3.16
CA LYS A 44 21.49 2.25 3.53
C LYS A 44 20.36 1.31 3.12
N ASP A 45 20.71 0.12 2.63
CA ASP A 45 19.74 -0.94 2.28
C ASP A 45 18.85 -1.35 3.46
N ALA A 46 19.36 -1.25 4.68
CA ALA A 46 18.64 -1.65 5.89
C ALA A 46 17.53 -0.67 6.33
N TRP A 47 17.48 0.51 5.74
CA TRP A 47 16.49 1.51 6.10
C TRP A 47 15.25 1.43 5.23
N TRP A 48 14.10 1.68 5.85
CA TRP A 48 12.89 1.99 5.12
C TRP A 48 13.03 3.35 4.45
N SER A 49 12.97 3.36 3.12
CA SER A 49 12.99 4.61 2.36
C SER A 49 11.58 5.21 2.24
N PRO A 50 11.47 6.50 1.92
CA PRO A 50 10.17 7.11 1.62
C PRO A 50 9.42 6.36 0.51
N GLU A 51 10.13 5.89 -0.51
CA GLU A 51 9.57 5.14 -1.64
C GLU A 51 8.99 3.79 -1.17
N HIS A 52 9.73 3.05 -0.34
CA HIS A 52 9.23 1.80 0.24
C HIS A 52 8.04 2.01 1.18
N LEU A 53 8.05 3.07 1.98
CA LEU A 53 6.93 3.41 2.87
C LEU A 53 5.69 3.81 2.08
N LEU A 54 5.84 4.55 0.98
CA LEU A 54 4.73 4.86 0.08
C LEU A 54 4.12 3.61 -0.52
N LEU A 55 4.95 2.70 -1.04
CA LEU A 55 4.48 1.42 -1.62
C LEU A 55 3.85 0.51 -0.56
N SER A 56 4.39 0.50 0.65
CA SER A 56 3.79 -0.23 1.77
C SER A 56 2.42 0.31 2.14
N SER A 57 2.28 1.63 2.19
CA SER A 57 1.00 2.30 2.43
C SER A 57 -0.04 1.93 1.36
N LEU A 58 0.35 1.98 0.09
CA LEU A 58 -0.50 1.62 -1.04
C LEU A 58 -0.96 0.16 -0.95
N SER A 59 -0.02 -0.77 -0.71
CA SER A 59 -0.30 -2.20 -0.60
C SER A 59 -1.25 -2.51 0.56
N LEU A 60 -0.98 -1.94 1.73
CA LEU A 60 -1.80 -2.15 2.92
C LEU A 60 -3.19 -1.56 2.74
N CYS A 61 -3.31 -0.38 2.13
CA CYS A 61 -4.59 0.28 1.90
C CYS A 61 -5.48 -0.54 0.96
N LEU A 62 -4.93 -1.06 -0.14
CA LEU A 62 -5.70 -1.92 -1.04
C LEU A 62 -6.17 -3.19 -0.35
N MET A 63 -5.30 -3.86 0.40
CA MET A 63 -5.66 -5.08 1.14
C MET A 63 -6.80 -4.83 2.12
N THR A 64 -6.67 -3.82 2.97
CA THR A 64 -7.70 -3.54 4.00
C THR A 64 -9.02 -3.09 3.38
N THR A 65 -8.98 -2.33 2.29
CA THR A 65 -10.17 -1.95 1.54
C THR A 65 -10.83 -3.17 0.88
N PHE A 66 -10.04 -4.05 0.29
CA PHE A 66 -10.54 -5.28 -0.30
C PHE A 66 -11.18 -6.21 0.73
N GLN A 67 -10.54 -6.39 1.89
CA GLN A 67 -11.11 -7.16 3.01
C GLN A 67 -12.46 -6.59 3.46
N ALA A 68 -12.56 -5.28 3.57
CA ALA A 68 -13.82 -4.63 3.95
C ALA A 68 -14.93 -4.82 2.88
N VAL A 69 -14.57 -4.68 1.60
CA VAL A 69 -15.51 -4.86 0.48
C VAL A 69 -15.95 -6.33 0.37
N ALA A 70 -15.01 -7.26 0.45
CA ALA A 70 -15.30 -8.70 0.40
C ALA A 70 -16.15 -9.15 1.60
N GLY A 71 -15.82 -8.65 2.80
CA GLY A 71 -16.59 -8.95 4.01
C GLY A 71 -18.03 -8.48 3.92
N LYS A 72 -18.26 -7.25 3.44
CA LYS A 72 -19.63 -6.73 3.20
C LYS A 72 -20.40 -7.54 2.15
N ALA A 73 -19.70 -8.09 1.16
CA ALA A 73 -20.28 -8.93 0.13
C ALA A 73 -20.47 -10.39 0.57
N GLY A 74 -20.03 -10.76 1.77
CA GLY A 74 -20.09 -12.13 2.26
C GLY A 74 -19.19 -13.10 1.48
N LEU A 75 -18.09 -12.63 0.90
CA LEU A 75 -17.12 -13.45 0.20
C LEU A 75 -15.91 -13.72 1.10
N PRO A 76 -15.73 -14.96 1.58
CA PRO A 76 -14.57 -15.30 2.39
C PRO A 76 -13.32 -15.40 1.53
N ILE A 77 -12.29 -14.63 1.89
CA ILE A 77 -10.97 -14.68 1.24
C ILE A 77 -10.10 -15.68 2.01
N ARG A 78 -9.49 -16.62 1.30
CA ARG A 78 -8.62 -17.66 1.87
C ARG A 78 -7.17 -17.21 1.98
N HIS A 79 -6.70 -16.44 0.97
CA HIS A 79 -5.34 -15.93 0.95
C HIS A 79 -5.29 -14.63 0.17
N TYR A 80 -4.40 -13.74 0.60
CA TYR A 80 -4.07 -12.50 -0.10
C TYR A 80 -2.58 -12.21 0.07
N ASP A 81 -1.90 -12.01 -1.02
CA ASP A 81 -0.58 -11.40 -1.02
C ASP A 81 -0.46 -10.35 -2.12
N SER A 82 0.47 -9.44 -1.96
CA SER A 82 0.73 -8.45 -2.99
C SER A 82 2.19 -7.99 -2.99
N ARG A 83 2.61 -7.51 -4.16
CA ARG A 83 3.87 -6.84 -4.37
C ARG A 83 3.62 -5.54 -5.12
N ALA A 84 4.13 -4.44 -4.59
CA ALA A 84 4.02 -3.13 -5.20
C ALA A 84 5.36 -2.75 -5.85
N GLU A 85 5.28 -2.17 -7.04
CA GLU A 85 6.41 -1.64 -7.77
C GLU A 85 6.15 -0.18 -8.15
N ALA A 86 7.20 0.64 -8.06
CA ALA A 86 7.18 2.00 -8.55
C ALA A 86 8.38 2.24 -9.45
N ARG A 87 8.15 3.02 -10.50
CA ARG A 87 9.21 3.57 -11.33
C ARG A 87 9.41 5.03 -10.99
N LEU A 88 10.62 5.36 -10.55
CA LEU A 88 11.06 6.73 -10.34
C LEU A 88 11.92 7.15 -11.54
N ASP A 89 11.64 8.31 -12.13
CA ASP A 89 12.37 8.79 -13.30
C ASP A 89 12.41 10.33 -13.32
N ARG A 90 13.21 10.86 -14.23
CA ARG A 90 13.22 12.29 -14.53
C ARG A 90 11.95 12.68 -15.29
N THR A 91 11.33 13.74 -14.84
CA THR A 91 10.17 14.33 -15.48
C THR A 91 10.49 15.80 -15.85
N PRO A 92 9.66 16.47 -16.64
CA PRO A 92 9.87 17.89 -16.96
C PRO A 92 9.94 18.81 -15.73
N THR A 93 9.34 18.36 -14.60
CA THR A 93 9.30 19.14 -13.35
C THR A 93 10.26 18.62 -12.27
N GLY A 94 11.12 17.64 -12.57
CA GLY A 94 12.06 17.05 -11.63
C GLY A 94 11.91 15.52 -11.51
N LEU A 95 12.37 14.94 -10.41
CA LEU A 95 12.16 13.51 -10.14
C LEU A 95 10.70 13.24 -9.74
N GLY A 96 10.15 12.15 -10.24
CA GLY A 96 8.79 11.74 -9.91
C GLY A 96 8.51 10.28 -10.23
N PHE A 97 7.47 9.77 -9.61
CA PHE A 97 6.96 8.45 -9.97
C PHE A 97 6.23 8.53 -11.33
N THR A 98 6.62 7.67 -12.24
CA THR A 98 6.08 7.59 -13.60
C THR A 98 5.21 6.37 -13.83
N GLY A 99 5.22 5.42 -12.90
CA GLY A 99 4.38 4.23 -12.94
C GLY A 99 4.33 3.54 -11.59
N LEU A 100 3.17 3.03 -11.26
CA LEU A 100 2.90 2.26 -10.05
C LEU A 100 2.11 1.01 -10.44
N VAL A 101 2.58 -0.16 -10.02
CA VAL A 101 1.91 -1.44 -10.28
C VAL A 101 1.72 -2.18 -8.96
N LEU A 102 0.50 -2.67 -8.72
CA LEU A 102 0.20 -3.63 -7.66
C LEU A 102 -0.06 -5.00 -8.28
N HIS A 103 0.81 -5.94 -8.01
CA HIS A 103 0.62 -7.35 -8.31
C HIS A 103 -0.08 -7.99 -7.11
N VAL A 104 -1.28 -8.50 -7.31
CA VAL A 104 -2.11 -9.05 -6.23
C VAL A 104 -2.49 -10.48 -6.55
N THR A 105 -2.29 -11.38 -5.59
CA THR A 105 -2.74 -12.76 -5.65
C THR A 105 -3.80 -12.99 -4.57
N VAL A 106 -4.95 -13.49 -5.00
CA VAL A 106 -6.08 -13.82 -4.11
C VAL A 106 -6.45 -15.29 -4.29
N LYS A 107 -6.71 -15.99 -3.18
CA LYS A 107 -7.35 -17.32 -3.22
C LYS A 107 -8.71 -17.26 -2.57
N VAL A 108 -9.66 -17.93 -3.20
CA VAL A 108 -11.05 -18.11 -2.75
C VAL A 108 -11.36 -19.60 -2.56
N GLY A 109 -12.47 -19.92 -1.95
CA GLY A 109 -12.82 -21.30 -1.60
C GLY A 109 -13.26 -22.18 -2.77
N SER A 110 -13.74 -21.55 -3.87
CA SER A 110 -14.28 -22.32 -5.02
C SER A 110 -14.13 -21.54 -6.33
N ALA A 111 -14.17 -22.27 -7.45
CA ALA A 111 -13.97 -21.70 -8.77
C ALA A 111 -15.07 -20.70 -9.17
N ASP A 112 -16.28 -20.88 -8.72
CA ASP A 112 -17.42 -19.99 -8.98
C ASP A 112 -17.32 -18.63 -8.24
N GLU A 113 -16.44 -18.53 -7.25
CA GLU A 113 -16.17 -17.29 -6.53
C GLU A 113 -15.10 -16.39 -7.21
N ILE A 114 -14.34 -16.91 -8.18
CA ILE A 114 -13.20 -16.22 -8.81
C ILE A 114 -13.62 -14.90 -9.45
N GLU A 115 -14.61 -14.91 -10.30
CA GLU A 115 -15.03 -13.68 -11.00
C GLU A 115 -15.63 -12.65 -10.04
N ARG A 116 -16.34 -13.10 -9.02
CA ARG A 116 -16.84 -12.23 -7.97
C ARG A 116 -15.71 -11.58 -7.18
N ALA A 117 -14.67 -12.35 -6.83
CA ALA A 117 -13.50 -11.81 -6.14
C ALA A 117 -12.74 -10.77 -7.00
N ARG A 118 -12.56 -11.04 -8.30
CA ARG A 118 -11.97 -10.06 -9.23
C ARG A 118 -12.75 -8.75 -9.27
N HIS A 119 -14.06 -8.85 -9.39
CA HIS A 119 -14.93 -7.67 -9.42
C HIS A 119 -14.83 -6.85 -8.14
N LEU A 120 -14.83 -7.52 -6.98
CA LEU A 120 -14.69 -6.87 -5.68
C LEU A 120 -13.30 -6.25 -5.48
N LEU A 121 -12.25 -6.86 -6.03
CA LEU A 121 -10.89 -6.31 -5.98
C LEU A 121 -10.77 -5.03 -6.83
N ILE A 122 -11.35 -5.00 -8.02
CA ILE A 122 -11.42 -3.80 -8.86
C ILE A 122 -12.21 -2.69 -8.15
N LYS A 123 -13.33 -3.04 -7.53
CA LYS A 123 -14.10 -2.12 -6.71
C LYS A 123 -13.29 -1.58 -5.53
N ALA A 124 -12.56 -2.44 -4.83
CA ALA A 124 -11.68 -2.02 -3.74
C ALA A 124 -10.60 -1.03 -4.21
N LYS A 125 -9.98 -1.27 -5.36
CA LYS A 125 -9.01 -0.33 -5.93
C LYS A 125 -9.63 1.05 -6.17
N SER A 126 -10.85 1.12 -6.69
CA SER A 126 -11.54 2.40 -6.92
C SER A 126 -11.84 3.17 -5.63
N HIS A 127 -11.91 2.49 -4.50
CA HIS A 127 -12.12 3.08 -3.17
C HIS A 127 -10.84 3.17 -2.32
N CYS A 128 -9.70 2.76 -2.87
CA CYS A 128 -8.42 2.81 -2.17
C CYS A 128 -7.97 4.25 -1.98
N ILE A 129 -8.01 4.73 -0.75
CA ILE A 129 -7.71 6.13 -0.39
C ILE A 129 -6.30 6.52 -0.83
N VAL A 130 -5.31 5.66 -0.60
CA VAL A 130 -3.91 5.93 -0.96
C VAL A 130 -3.74 5.94 -2.48
N ALA A 131 -4.30 4.96 -3.20
CA ALA A 131 -4.23 4.95 -4.66
C ALA A 131 -4.83 6.22 -5.27
N ASN A 132 -5.94 6.68 -4.73
CA ASN A 132 -6.63 7.89 -5.21
C ASN A 132 -5.89 9.20 -4.86
N ALA A 133 -4.98 9.16 -3.90
CA ALA A 133 -4.14 10.31 -3.51
C ALA A 133 -2.86 10.46 -4.35
N LEU A 134 -2.50 9.44 -5.14
CA LEU A 134 -1.28 9.43 -5.96
C LEU A 134 -1.55 10.02 -7.34
N MET A 135 -0.58 10.81 -7.86
CA MET A 135 -0.71 11.43 -9.18
C MET A 135 -0.60 10.43 -10.33
N PRO A 136 0.41 9.52 -10.36
CA PRO A 136 0.43 8.50 -11.39
C PRO A 136 -0.69 7.48 -11.14
N PRO A 137 -1.38 7.01 -12.18
CA PRO A 137 -2.37 5.96 -12.01
C PRO A 137 -1.72 4.68 -11.50
N VAL A 138 -2.38 4.01 -10.58
CA VAL A 138 -1.96 2.70 -10.08
C VAL A 138 -2.54 1.62 -10.98
N HIS A 139 -1.67 0.84 -11.62
CA HIS A 139 -2.07 -0.33 -12.38
C HIS A 139 -2.24 -1.54 -11.47
N LEU A 140 -3.37 -2.22 -11.58
CA LEU A 140 -3.66 -3.45 -10.83
C LEU A 140 -3.46 -4.66 -11.74
N ASP A 141 -2.48 -5.49 -11.40
CA ASP A 141 -2.25 -6.80 -12.01
C ASP A 141 -2.70 -7.88 -11.02
N ALA A 142 -3.86 -8.46 -11.27
CA ALA A 142 -4.52 -9.35 -10.32
C ALA A 142 -4.62 -10.78 -10.84
N SER A 143 -4.24 -11.72 -9.99
CA SER A 143 -4.46 -13.15 -10.15
C SER A 143 -5.40 -13.66 -9.07
N VAL A 144 -6.50 -14.30 -9.46
CA VAL A 144 -7.46 -14.90 -8.54
C VAL A 144 -7.63 -16.38 -8.90
N ALA A 145 -7.47 -17.24 -7.91
CA ALA A 145 -7.60 -18.69 -8.07
C ALA A 145 -8.44 -19.30 -6.94
N ALA A 146 -9.01 -20.47 -7.18
CA ALA A 146 -9.57 -21.30 -6.12
C ALA A 146 -8.45 -22.09 -5.41
N GLU A 147 -8.66 -22.42 -4.13
CA GLU A 147 -7.82 -23.38 -3.40
C GLU A 147 -8.01 -24.79 -3.91
#